data_76d36f3d66c2eed1ec4a37bac57fd46e
#
_entry.id   76d36f3d66c2eed1ec4a37bac57fd46e
#
_cell.length_a   1.000
_cell.length_b   1.000
_cell.length_c   1.000
_cell.angle_alpha   90.00
_cell.angle_beta   90.00
_cell.angle_gamma   90.00
#
_symmetry.space_group_name_H-M   'P 1'
#
loop_
_entity.id
_entity.type
_entity.pdbx_description
1 polymer ?
#
loop_
_entity_poly.entity_id
_entity_poly.type
_entity_poly.pdbx_seq_one_letter_code
_entity_poly.pdbx_strand_id
1 'polypeptide(L)'
;MQEFPATLRDWRQRRRLSQLQLALEADVSARHVAFLETGRSRPSRAMILRLAGALEVPLGARNAMLNAAGFAPHYPELSLDAKGMEQVLAVHPGPIEFEVMP
;
A
#
# COMPACT_ATOMS: atom_id res chain seq x y z
N MET A 1 18.94 5.03 0.38
CA MET A 1 17.53 5.24 0.12
C MET A 1 17.01 4.14 -0.79
N GLN A 2 15.93 3.52 -0.40
CA GLN A 2 15.40 2.39 -1.13
C GLN A 2 14.49 2.87 -2.25
N GLU A 3 14.74 2.40 -3.46
CA GLU A 3 13.88 2.71 -4.57
C GLU A 3 12.73 1.72 -4.65
N PHE A 4 11.74 2.04 -5.47
CA PHE A 4 10.54 1.22 -5.57
C PHE A 4 10.83 -0.25 -5.87
N PRO A 5 11.72 -0.60 -6.84
CA PRO A 5 11.96 -2.02 -7.13
C PRO A 5 12.38 -2.80 -5.89
N ALA A 6 13.31 -2.26 -5.12
CA ALA A 6 13.76 -2.94 -3.91
C ALA A 6 12.68 -2.97 -2.86
N THR A 7 11.91 -1.90 -2.75
CA THR A 7 10.82 -1.83 -1.78
C THR A 7 9.76 -2.88 -2.09
N LEU A 8 9.41 -3.02 -3.36
CA LEU A 8 8.42 -4.01 -3.78
C LEU A 8 8.89 -5.43 -3.43
N ARG A 9 10.14 -5.74 -3.77
CA ARG A 9 10.67 -7.06 -3.48
C ARG A 9 10.71 -7.33 -1.98
N ASP A 10 11.07 -6.30 -1.21
CA ASP A 10 11.16 -6.42 0.23
C ASP A 10 9.81 -6.78 0.84
N TRP A 11 8.77 -6.09 0.44
CA TRP A 11 7.43 -6.39 0.93
C TRP A 11 6.97 -7.77 0.50
N ARG A 12 7.26 -8.14 -0.75
CA ARG A 12 6.89 -9.46 -1.23
C ARG A 12 7.54 -10.55 -0.38
N GLN A 13 8.83 -10.40 -0.09
CA GLN A 13 9.55 -11.37 0.70
C GLN A 13 9.05 -11.41 2.14
N ARG A 14 8.71 -10.27 2.68
CA ARG A 14 8.12 -10.24 4.03
C ARG A 14 6.82 -11.02 4.09
N ARG A 15 6.04 -10.99 3.04
CA ARG A 15 4.79 -11.73 2.97
C ARG A 15 5.00 -13.16 2.50
N ARG A 16 6.24 -13.55 2.21
CA ARG A 16 6.60 -14.91 1.79
C ARG A 16 5.87 -15.32 0.53
N LEU A 17 5.72 -14.39 -0.40
CA LEU A 17 5.09 -14.65 -1.68
C LEU A 17 6.14 -14.77 -2.76
N SER A 18 5.91 -15.69 -3.70
CA SER A 18 6.70 -15.71 -4.91
C SER A 18 6.22 -14.60 -5.84
N GLN A 19 6.99 -14.31 -6.88
CA GLN A 19 6.54 -13.34 -7.88
C GLN A 19 5.23 -13.79 -8.51
N LEU A 20 5.09 -15.07 -8.78
CA LEU A 20 3.85 -15.60 -9.35
C LEU A 20 2.68 -15.42 -8.39
N GLN A 21 2.89 -15.73 -7.12
CA GLN A 21 1.82 -15.59 -6.14
C GLN A 21 1.35 -14.14 -6.02
N LEU A 22 2.30 -13.21 -5.97
CA LEU A 22 1.93 -11.82 -5.92
C LEU A 22 1.19 -11.41 -7.19
N ALA A 23 1.66 -11.88 -8.34
CA ALA A 23 1.04 -11.56 -9.61
C ALA A 23 -0.41 -12.01 -9.64
N LEU A 24 -0.66 -13.21 -9.15
CA LEU A 24 -2.03 -13.75 -9.12
C LEU A 24 -2.92 -12.92 -8.19
N GLU A 25 -2.40 -12.53 -7.04
CA GLU A 25 -3.20 -11.75 -6.10
C GLU A 25 -3.45 -10.33 -6.59
N ALA A 26 -2.50 -9.76 -7.30
CA ALA A 26 -2.64 -8.41 -7.82
C ALA A 26 -3.28 -8.36 -9.20
N ASP A 27 -3.56 -9.52 -9.77
CA ASP A 27 -4.16 -9.63 -11.11
C ASP A 27 -3.26 -8.98 -12.17
N VAL A 28 -1.99 -9.32 -12.14
CA VAL A 28 -1.02 -8.87 -13.13
C VAL A 28 -0.17 -10.07 -13.53
N SER A 29 0.68 -9.92 -14.54
CA SER A 29 1.54 -11.03 -14.95
C SER A 29 2.76 -11.12 -14.05
N ALA A 30 3.27 -12.34 -13.87
CA ALA A 30 4.49 -12.54 -13.10
C ALA A 30 5.67 -11.85 -13.78
N ARG A 31 5.65 -11.79 -15.11
CA ARG A 31 6.70 -11.10 -15.85
C ARG A 31 6.70 -9.61 -15.50
N HIS A 32 5.52 -9.02 -15.38
CA HIS A 32 5.44 -7.61 -15.04
C HIS A 32 5.98 -7.36 -13.63
N VAL A 33 5.64 -8.25 -12.68
CA VAL A 33 6.19 -8.14 -11.33
C VAL A 33 7.70 -8.20 -11.38
N ALA A 34 8.26 -9.14 -12.15
CA ALA A 34 9.71 -9.28 -12.27
C ALA A 34 10.33 -8.00 -12.85
N PHE A 35 9.71 -7.42 -13.86
CA PHE A 35 10.22 -6.19 -14.46
C PHE A 35 10.16 -5.02 -13.48
N LEU A 36 9.11 -4.96 -12.67
CA LEU A 36 9.02 -3.90 -11.66
C LEU A 36 10.09 -4.06 -10.59
N GLU A 37 10.41 -5.29 -10.21
CA GLU A 37 11.41 -5.54 -9.18
C GLU A 37 12.83 -5.34 -9.65
N THR A 38 13.06 -5.36 -10.96
CA THR A 38 14.39 -5.15 -11.52
C THR A 38 14.57 -3.74 -12.09
N GLY A 39 13.51 -2.93 -12.05
CA GLY A 39 13.58 -1.57 -12.58
C GLY A 39 13.43 -1.49 -14.08
N ARG A 40 13.10 -2.58 -14.76
CA ARG A 40 12.92 -2.58 -16.21
C ARG A 40 11.63 -1.92 -16.64
N SER A 41 10.64 -1.91 -15.78
CA SER A 41 9.38 -1.23 -16.02
C SER A 41 9.13 -0.25 -14.90
N ARG A 42 8.53 0.88 -15.24
CA ARG A 42 8.15 1.86 -14.24
C ARG A 42 6.69 1.61 -13.86
N PRO A 43 6.38 1.60 -12.58
CA PRO A 43 4.99 1.38 -12.17
C PRO A 43 4.17 2.64 -12.37
N SER A 44 2.90 2.45 -12.68
CA SER A 44 1.94 3.54 -12.60
C SER A 44 1.48 3.67 -11.14
N ARG A 45 0.88 4.81 -10.82
CA ARG A 45 0.33 5.01 -9.49
C ARG A 45 -0.70 3.93 -9.17
N ALA A 46 -1.58 3.62 -10.12
CA ALA A 46 -2.61 2.60 -9.91
C ALA A 46 -1.98 1.23 -9.68
N MET A 47 -0.90 0.94 -10.38
CA MET A 47 -0.21 -0.35 -10.19
C MET A 47 0.37 -0.46 -8.80
N ILE A 48 0.98 0.63 -8.31
CA ILE A 48 1.55 0.62 -6.97
C ILE A 48 0.47 0.35 -5.93
N LEU A 49 -0.68 1.00 -6.07
CA LEU A 49 -1.77 0.81 -5.11
C LEU A 49 -2.33 -0.61 -5.19
N ARG A 50 -2.39 -1.17 -6.38
CA ARG A 50 -2.85 -2.55 -6.55
C ARG A 50 -1.90 -3.54 -5.88
N LEU A 51 -0.61 -3.38 -6.10
CA LEU A 51 0.38 -4.25 -5.49
C LEU A 51 0.39 -4.09 -3.98
N ALA A 52 0.29 -2.87 -3.50
CA ALA A 52 0.27 -2.61 -2.06
C ALA A 52 -0.95 -3.24 -1.42
N GLY A 53 -2.09 -3.22 -2.10
CA GLY A 53 -3.28 -3.89 -1.60
C GLY A 53 -3.11 -5.39 -1.52
N ALA A 54 -2.53 -5.99 -2.56
CA ALA A 54 -2.28 -7.43 -2.57
C ALA A 54 -1.30 -7.84 -1.48
N LEU A 55 -0.33 -6.99 -1.18
CA LEU A 55 0.66 -7.25 -0.16
C LEU A 55 0.20 -6.83 1.24
N GLU A 56 -0.98 -6.24 1.34
CA GLU A 56 -1.52 -5.76 2.60
C GLU A 56 -0.54 -4.82 3.32
N VAL A 57 0.04 -3.94 2.54
CA VAL A 57 0.98 -2.96 3.09
C VAL A 57 0.18 -1.94 3.92
N PRO A 58 0.64 -1.61 5.12
CA PRO A 58 -0.04 -0.57 5.92
C PRO A 58 -0.10 0.76 5.17
N LEU A 59 -1.14 1.55 5.44
CA LEU A 59 -1.42 2.75 4.66
C LEU A 59 -0.25 3.73 4.65
N GLY A 60 0.39 3.93 5.78
CA GLY A 60 1.55 4.83 5.83
C GLY A 60 2.70 4.32 4.96
N ALA A 61 2.91 3.01 4.96
CA ALA A 61 3.97 2.43 4.15
C ALA A 61 3.62 2.48 2.66
N ARG A 62 2.32 2.51 2.31
CA ARG A 62 1.93 2.67 0.91
C ARG A 62 2.34 4.04 0.38
N ASN A 63 2.21 5.07 1.20
CA ASN A 63 2.69 6.39 0.81
C ASN A 63 4.19 6.36 0.57
N ALA A 64 4.93 5.62 1.39
CA ALA A 64 6.36 5.49 1.18
C ALA A 64 6.68 4.78 -0.13
N MET A 65 5.88 3.78 -0.50
CA MET A 65 6.06 3.10 -1.78
C MET A 65 5.81 4.05 -2.94
N LEU A 66 4.75 4.86 -2.85
CA LEU A 66 4.45 5.85 -3.87
C LEU A 66 5.59 6.86 -3.98
N ASN A 67 6.05 7.34 -2.85
CA ASN A 67 7.12 8.30 -2.81
C ASN A 67 8.41 7.74 -3.40
N ALA A 68 8.70 6.47 -3.13
CA ALA A 68 9.88 5.82 -3.67
C ALA A 68 9.84 5.74 -5.19
N ALA A 69 8.65 5.72 -5.77
CA ALA A 69 8.48 5.69 -7.22
C ALA A 69 8.32 7.09 -7.82
N GLY A 70 8.38 8.14 -6.98
CA GLY A 70 8.28 9.51 -7.46
C GLY A 70 6.87 10.06 -7.49
N PHE A 71 5.93 9.41 -6.84
CA PHE A 71 4.54 9.87 -6.81
C PHE A 71 4.22 10.54 -5.50
N ALA A 72 3.22 11.41 -5.53
CA ALA A 72 2.70 12.04 -4.32
C ALA A 72 1.94 11.02 -3.48
N PRO A 73 1.86 11.24 -2.17
CA PRO A 73 1.07 10.35 -1.31
C PRO A 73 -0.37 10.29 -1.75
N HIS A 74 -0.96 9.10 -1.66
CA HIS A 74 -2.36 8.89 -1.99
C HIS A 74 -3.24 8.99 -0.75
N TYR A 75 -2.74 8.45 0.37
CA TYR A 75 -3.49 8.45 1.62
C TYR A 75 -3.09 9.65 2.42
N PRO A 76 -4.05 10.32 3.06
CA PRO A 76 -3.67 11.42 3.93
C PRO A 76 -2.75 10.89 5.00
N GLU A 77 -1.70 11.65 5.26
CA GLU A 77 -0.88 11.33 6.40
C GLU A 77 -1.68 11.69 7.59
N LEU A 78 -2.24 10.67 8.18
CA LEU A 78 -2.89 10.89 9.44
C LEU A 78 -1.79 11.34 10.36
N SER A 79 -1.80 12.59 10.68
CA SER A 79 -0.90 13.01 11.71
C SER A 79 -1.18 12.09 12.86
N LEU A 80 -0.16 11.56 13.41
CA LEU A 80 -0.32 10.65 14.50
C LEU A 80 -0.66 11.36 15.77
N ASP A 81 -0.99 12.63 15.68
CA ASP A 81 -1.40 13.33 16.86
C ASP A 81 -2.78 12.82 17.26
N ALA A 82 -3.07 12.96 18.52
CA ALA A 82 -4.31 12.46 19.07
C ALA A 82 -5.52 13.10 18.43
N LYS A 83 -5.35 14.28 17.93
CA LYS A 83 -6.44 15.03 17.36
C LYS A 83 -6.99 14.34 16.12
N GLY A 84 -6.10 13.92 15.23
CA GLY A 84 -6.52 13.23 14.05
C GLY A 84 -7.15 11.90 14.38
N MET A 85 -6.60 11.22 15.38
CA MET A 85 -7.14 9.95 15.78
C MET A 85 -8.54 10.10 16.35
N GLU A 86 -8.76 11.12 17.12
CA GLU A 86 -10.07 11.35 17.69
C GLU A 86 -11.14 11.52 16.61
N GLN A 87 -10.81 12.23 15.59
CA GLN A 87 -11.77 12.45 14.51
C GLN A 87 -12.12 11.14 13.82
N VAL A 88 -11.14 10.31 13.61
CA VAL A 88 -11.38 9.04 12.96
C VAL A 88 -12.25 8.15 13.81
N LEU A 89 -12.03 8.13 15.10
CA LEU A 89 -12.78 7.28 16.00
C LEU A 89 -14.19 7.79 16.25
N ALA A 90 -14.38 9.07 16.25
CA ALA A 90 -15.68 9.66 16.51
C ALA A 90 -16.66 9.38 15.40
N VAL A 91 -16.21 9.12 14.35
CA VAL A 91 -17.10 8.85 13.23
C VAL A 91 -17.62 7.45 13.32
N HIS A 92 -17.69 7.18 14.02
CA HIS A 92 -18.13 6.35 14.03
C HIS A 92 -18.70 5.77 14.07
N PRO A 93 -18.56 5.67 14.23
CA PRO A 93 -19.01 5.30 14.53
C PRO A 93 -19.58 4.98 14.46
N GLY A 94 -19.53 4.76 14.54
CA GLY A 94 -19.98 4.69 14.68
C GLY A 94 -20.40 4.18 14.56
N PRO A 95 -20.42 4.10 14.64
CA PRO A 95 -20.82 3.85 14.85
C PRO A 95 -21.19 3.55 14.95
N ILE A 96 -21.07 3.44 15.00
CA ILE A 96 -21.31 3.45 15.48
C ILE A 96 -21.87 3.34 15.74
N GLU A 97 -21.65 3.30 15.78
CA GLU A 97 -22.09 3.50 16.27
C GLU A 97 -22.61 3.35 16.27
N PHE A 98 -22.75 3.00 16.44
CA PHE A 98 -23.23 3.05 16.80
C PHE A 98 -23.90 3.02 16.83
N GLU A 99 -23.71 3.01 16.79
CA GLU A 99 -24.25 3.15 17.11
C GLU A 99 -24.86 3.07 17.20
N VAL A 100 -24.98 3.01 17.20
CA VAL A 100 -25.47 2.98 17.55
C VAL A 100 -26.22 3.04 17.81
N MET A 101 -26.39 3.06 17.67
CA MET A 101 -26.96 3.13 18.08
C MET A 101 -27.61 3.17 18.30
N PRO A 102 -27.95 3.25 18.48
CA PRO A 102 -28.42 3.39 18.95
C PRO A 102 -28.73 3.38 19.39
#